data_7756fbd3dc1b27fc66d196fbd762f696
#
_entry.id   7756fbd3dc1b27fc66d196fbd762f696
#
_cell.length_a   1.000
_cell.length_b   1.000
_cell.length_c   1.000
_cell.angle_alpha   90.00
_cell.angle_beta   90.00
_cell.angle_gamma   90.00
#
_symmetry.space_group_name_H-M   'P 1'
#
loop_
_entity.id
_entity.type
_entity.pdbx_description
1 polymer ?
#
loop_
_entity_poly.entity_id
_entity_poly.type
_entity_poly.pdbx_seq_one_letter_code
_entity_poly.pdbx_strand_id
1 'polypeptide(L)'
;MQDKLFCQNERYILILEGVILNKQELCNKYKGTWEEAVIKMYEQSGVTFMKELRGSFSGAVYDKRKELWLLYVDPISTKPLYYYMDENGDFACGTQINYVTDTMKANGIRREADEHGLSCVLVYGNFMDECTGVKKVKRLFPGDYLVIRGENLEKRTYYQLSPQKRKGLSEEEYIEALDAAFRNAVKRMIEKDQEYGYKTIIDISGGVDSRMIAYTAKALGCKNAISITYSQSGGREIKIAQEVANHLGYDFYFKSLDNGSCIYPVDDNVFMNNGSAIYTGITGGKDFLQLLNPADYGIELTGLLGDVYDGSMVVRDGEEEPYLEYGQYRFGSVLSYDDQTYSEVLGRFENLELFWYYIRGMICGMSSFPLRQNFVEPLTPFGDVEFMEVYMSTPWELRVKEKLLCRWMVMKYPEAARIPYAATGITPAEEFTFLGRSKKMIKFINQEIHRQLHIMHRGYLMNPFEYWCKQRPEILEFMQKYYMENKERADGRIQSKLELLMKDDTPVQDKALALTVLSYYKQFLD
;
A
#
# COMPACT_ATOMS: atom_id res chain seq x y z
N MET A 1 5.99 -16.98 7.84
CA MET A 1 6.07 -18.16 6.91
C MET A 1 7.52 -18.59 6.71
N GLN A 2 7.78 -19.84 6.33
CA GLN A 2 9.14 -20.40 6.17
C GLN A 2 9.71 -20.19 4.74
N ASP A 3 9.34 -19.11 4.08
CA ASP A 3 9.89 -18.75 2.76
C ASP A 3 11.14 -17.88 2.87
N LYS A 4 11.35 -17.26 4.04
CA LYS A 4 12.55 -16.49 4.33
C LYS A 4 13.77 -17.37 4.19
N LEU A 5 14.81 -16.83 3.56
CA LEU A 5 16.07 -17.54 3.34
C LEU A 5 17.23 -16.68 3.82
N PHE A 6 18.06 -17.28 4.65
CA PHE A 6 19.41 -16.82 4.91
C PHE A 6 20.36 -17.97 4.69
N CYS A 7 21.22 -17.84 3.70
CA CYS A 7 22.24 -18.83 3.36
C CYS A 7 23.59 -18.15 3.19
N GLN A 8 24.62 -18.75 3.76
CA GLN A 8 26.00 -18.36 3.53
C GLN A 8 26.83 -19.60 3.25
N ASN A 9 27.45 -19.64 2.08
CA ASN A 9 28.36 -20.69 1.68
C ASN A 9 29.69 -20.12 1.13
N GLU A 10 30.55 -20.95 0.54
CA GLU A 10 31.84 -20.48 0.01
C GLU A 10 31.71 -19.45 -1.12
N ARG A 11 30.58 -19.45 -1.85
CA ARG A 11 30.37 -18.59 -3.03
C ARG A 11 29.39 -17.46 -2.81
N TYR A 12 28.33 -17.70 -2.04
CA TYR A 12 27.22 -16.76 -1.91
C TYR A 12 26.90 -16.40 -0.46
N ILE A 13 26.37 -15.19 -0.27
CA ILE A 13 25.48 -14.85 0.82
C ILE A 13 24.14 -14.52 0.17
N LEU A 14 23.06 -15.21 0.58
CA LEU A 14 21.73 -15.02 0.06
C LEU A 14 20.80 -14.62 1.21
N ILE A 15 20.10 -13.53 1.04
CA ILE A 15 19.06 -13.05 1.95
C ILE A 15 17.80 -12.86 1.12
N LEU A 16 16.72 -13.52 1.52
CA LEU A 16 15.39 -13.31 0.95
C LEU A 16 14.41 -13.21 2.09
N GLU A 17 13.73 -12.09 2.17
CA GLU A 17 12.68 -11.85 3.13
C GLU A 17 11.34 -11.77 2.41
N GLY A 18 10.32 -12.44 2.95
CA GLY A 18 8.96 -12.34 2.43
C GLY A 18 8.23 -13.66 2.26
N VAL A 19 7.20 -13.62 1.41
CA VAL A 19 6.33 -14.73 1.05
C VAL A 19 6.45 -14.98 -0.44
N ILE A 20 6.88 -16.19 -0.81
CA ILE A 20 7.05 -16.59 -2.20
C ILE A 20 5.93 -17.55 -2.60
N LEU A 21 4.94 -17.02 -3.30
CA LEU A 21 3.72 -17.74 -3.65
C LEU A 21 3.97 -18.95 -4.56
N ASN A 22 4.98 -18.90 -5.41
CA ASN A 22 5.35 -19.98 -6.33
C ASN A 22 6.59 -20.79 -5.89
N LYS A 23 6.90 -20.80 -4.59
CA LYS A 23 8.09 -21.51 -4.03
C LYS A 23 8.14 -22.98 -4.44
N GLN A 24 7.03 -23.72 -4.27
CA GLN A 24 6.97 -25.14 -4.60
C GLN A 24 7.20 -25.39 -6.11
N GLU A 25 6.63 -24.56 -6.96
CA GLU A 25 6.85 -24.60 -8.41
C GLU A 25 8.33 -24.43 -8.75
N LEU A 26 8.99 -23.44 -8.12
CA LEU A 26 10.41 -23.17 -8.33
C LEU A 26 11.28 -24.31 -7.80
N CYS A 27 11.01 -24.86 -6.63
CA CYS A 27 11.71 -26.03 -6.11
C CYS A 27 11.60 -27.23 -7.06
N ASN A 28 10.44 -27.48 -7.63
CA ASN A 28 10.20 -28.55 -8.60
C ASN A 28 10.94 -28.27 -9.93
N LYS A 29 10.87 -27.04 -10.45
CA LYS A 29 11.54 -26.63 -11.69
C LYS A 29 13.06 -26.81 -11.60
N TYR A 30 13.65 -26.39 -10.48
CA TYR A 30 15.09 -26.43 -10.25
C TYR A 30 15.56 -27.71 -9.58
N LYS A 31 14.66 -28.64 -9.24
CA LYS A 31 14.94 -29.95 -8.65
C LYS A 31 15.88 -29.87 -7.44
N GLY A 32 15.40 -29.20 -6.37
CA GLY A 32 16.19 -29.03 -5.16
C GLY A 32 15.42 -28.42 -4.00
N THR A 33 16.11 -28.21 -2.90
CA THR A 33 15.61 -27.43 -1.76
C THR A 33 15.37 -25.97 -2.18
N TRP A 34 14.71 -25.19 -1.32
CA TRP A 34 14.48 -23.78 -1.61
C TRP A 34 15.79 -23.00 -1.82
N GLU A 35 16.78 -23.26 -0.96
CA GLU A 35 18.12 -22.66 -1.10
C GLU A 35 18.77 -23.01 -2.44
N GLU A 36 18.79 -24.29 -2.80
CA GLU A 36 19.35 -24.75 -4.07
C GLU A 36 18.63 -24.17 -5.28
N ALA A 37 17.30 -24.02 -5.20
CA ALA A 37 16.50 -23.42 -6.25
C ALA A 37 16.89 -21.96 -6.46
N VAL A 38 17.00 -21.16 -5.39
CA VAL A 38 17.41 -19.74 -5.47
C VAL A 38 18.83 -19.60 -6.03
N ILE A 39 19.77 -20.45 -5.60
CA ILE A 39 21.14 -20.45 -6.14
C ILE A 39 21.11 -20.73 -7.65
N LYS A 40 20.42 -21.80 -8.08
CA LYS A 40 20.33 -22.18 -9.50
C LYS A 40 19.64 -21.09 -10.35
N MET A 41 18.59 -20.45 -9.82
CA MET A 41 17.97 -19.30 -10.47
C MET A 41 18.98 -18.18 -10.70
N TYR A 42 19.73 -17.81 -9.66
CA TYR A 42 20.78 -16.78 -9.78
C TYR A 42 21.89 -17.20 -10.75
N GLU A 43 22.32 -18.44 -10.73
CA GLU A 43 23.34 -18.95 -11.66
C GLU A 43 22.90 -18.94 -13.13
N GLN A 44 21.62 -19.21 -13.40
CA GLN A 44 21.04 -19.23 -14.75
C GLN A 44 20.68 -17.83 -15.26
N SER A 45 20.01 -17.03 -14.44
CA SER A 45 19.42 -15.74 -14.84
C SER A 45 20.23 -14.53 -14.36
N GLY A 46 21.28 -14.74 -13.56
CA GLY A 46 22.14 -13.68 -13.04
C GLY A 46 21.35 -12.66 -12.22
N VAL A 47 21.67 -11.39 -12.43
CA VAL A 47 21.10 -10.25 -11.67
C VAL A 47 19.60 -9.99 -11.92
N THR A 48 18.94 -10.80 -12.74
CA THR A 48 17.50 -10.69 -13.04
C THR A 48 16.68 -11.89 -12.57
N PHE A 49 17.25 -12.76 -11.75
CA PHE A 49 16.60 -14.00 -11.28
C PHE A 49 15.27 -13.75 -10.56
N MET A 50 15.11 -12.59 -9.91
CA MET A 50 13.88 -12.21 -9.21
C MET A 50 12.65 -12.09 -10.11
N LYS A 51 12.81 -12.03 -11.43
CA LYS A 51 11.69 -12.07 -12.40
C LYS A 51 10.85 -13.35 -12.30
N GLU A 52 11.44 -14.43 -11.80
CA GLU A 52 10.76 -15.70 -11.63
C GLU A 52 9.94 -15.77 -10.33
N LEU A 53 10.24 -14.91 -9.35
CA LEU A 53 9.54 -14.89 -8.08
C LEU A 53 8.15 -14.27 -8.21
N ARG A 54 7.19 -14.81 -7.47
CA ARG A 54 5.84 -14.27 -7.30
C ARG A 54 5.56 -14.11 -5.81
N GLY A 55 5.02 -12.97 -5.41
CA GLY A 55 4.64 -12.69 -4.02
C GLY A 55 5.18 -11.38 -3.50
N SER A 56 5.36 -11.30 -2.19
CA SER A 56 5.84 -10.14 -1.43
C SER A 56 7.27 -10.42 -0.98
N PHE A 57 8.25 -9.70 -1.52
CA PHE A 57 9.64 -10.01 -1.20
C PHE A 57 10.60 -8.83 -1.38
N SER A 58 11.69 -8.90 -0.63
CA SER A 58 12.91 -8.16 -0.88
C SER A 58 14.11 -9.01 -0.50
N GLY A 59 15.31 -8.64 -0.95
CA GLY A 59 16.46 -9.42 -0.59
C GLY A 59 17.79 -8.87 -1.10
N ALA A 60 18.84 -9.63 -0.75
CA ALA A 60 20.20 -9.34 -1.15
C ALA A 60 20.93 -10.62 -1.56
N VAL A 61 21.78 -10.52 -2.55
CA VAL A 61 22.74 -11.57 -2.95
C VAL A 61 24.13 -10.98 -2.98
N TYR A 62 25.09 -11.61 -2.31
CA TYR A 62 26.50 -11.33 -2.50
C TYR A 62 27.17 -12.51 -3.21
N ASP A 63 27.64 -12.27 -4.44
CA ASP A 63 28.48 -13.21 -5.17
C ASP A 63 29.95 -12.91 -4.85
N LYS A 64 30.55 -13.72 -3.97
CA LYS A 64 31.92 -13.55 -3.48
C LYS A 64 32.97 -13.64 -4.58
N ARG A 65 32.72 -14.41 -5.68
CA ARG A 65 33.65 -14.52 -6.80
C ARG A 65 33.65 -13.32 -7.71
N LYS A 66 32.49 -12.63 -7.81
CA LYS A 66 32.32 -11.44 -8.63
C LYS A 66 32.48 -10.15 -7.83
N GLU A 67 32.64 -10.27 -6.50
CA GLU A 67 32.63 -9.14 -5.55
C GLU A 67 31.42 -8.21 -5.79
N LEU A 68 30.24 -8.83 -5.97
CA LEU A 68 29.03 -8.16 -6.40
C LEU A 68 27.93 -8.33 -5.37
N TRP A 69 27.36 -7.21 -4.90
CA TRP A 69 26.08 -7.18 -4.22
C TRP A 69 24.95 -6.91 -5.20
N LEU A 70 23.86 -7.63 -5.03
CA LEU A 70 22.58 -7.41 -5.70
C LEU A 70 21.52 -7.18 -4.62
N LEU A 71 20.87 -6.03 -4.62
CA LEU A 71 19.72 -5.72 -3.74
C LEU A 71 18.48 -5.60 -4.60
N TYR A 72 17.34 -6.14 -4.17
CA TYR A 72 16.13 -6.19 -4.99
C TYR A 72 14.85 -6.13 -4.15
N VAL A 73 13.77 -5.65 -4.75
CA VAL A 73 12.40 -5.64 -4.20
C VAL A 73 11.42 -6.24 -5.19
N ASP A 74 10.24 -6.64 -4.72
CA ASP A 74 9.16 -7.13 -5.59
C ASP A 74 8.59 -6.03 -6.51
N PRO A 75 7.78 -6.39 -7.53
CA PRO A 75 7.25 -5.46 -8.53
C PRO A 75 6.48 -4.27 -8.00
N ILE A 76 5.90 -4.34 -6.80
CA ILE A 76 5.13 -3.27 -6.16
C ILE A 76 5.75 -2.80 -4.82
N SER A 77 6.95 -3.31 -4.48
CA SER A 77 7.71 -2.96 -3.26
C SER A 77 6.89 -3.12 -1.97
N THR A 78 6.22 -4.26 -1.83
CA THR A 78 5.43 -4.60 -0.62
C THR A 78 6.30 -4.76 0.62
N LYS A 79 7.56 -5.20 0.43
CA LYS A 79 8.63 -5.17 1.44
C LYS A 79 9.66 -4.14 0.99
N PRO A 80 9.59 -2.90 1.51
CA PRO A 80 10.53 -1.86 1.12
C PRO A 80 11.95 -2.24 1.50
N LEU A 81 12.91 -1.78 0.72
CA LEU A 81 14.32 -1.91 1.03
C LEU A 81 14.95 -0.51 1.01
N TYR A 82 15.53 -0.13 2.14
CA TYR A 82 16.24 1.13 2.32
C TYR A 82 17.73 0.88 2.16
N TYR A 83 18.44 1.87 1.63
CA TYR A 83 19.88 1.78 1.47
C TYR A 83 20.56 3.13 1.62
N TYR A 84 21.79 3.09 2.07
CA TYR A 84 22.75 4.18 2.14
C TYR A 84 24.05 3.70 1.49
N MET A 85 24.72 4.57 0.76
CA MET A 85 26.07 4.34 0.25
C MET A 85 26.83 5.65 0.27
N ASP A 86 28.05 5.63 0.77
CA ASP A 86 28.93 6.80 0.78
C ASP A 86 29.89 6.82 -0.41
N GLU A 87 30.76 7.84 -0.43
CA GLU A 87 31.73 8.06 -1.49
C GLU A 87 32.89 7.04 -1.48
N ASN A 88 33.07 6.33 -0.36
CA ASN A 88 34.09 5.28 -0.22
C ASN A 88 33.57 3.89 -0.61
N GLY A 89 32.30 3.77 -0.96
CA GLY A 89 31.65 2.50 -1.28
C GLY A 89 31.15 1.72 -0.06
N ASP A 90 31.25 2.29 1.14
CA ASP A 90 30.62 1.69 2.32
C ASP A 90 29.10 1.83 2.22
N PHE A 91 28.38 0.72 2.37
CA PHE A 91 26.93 0.73 2.26
C PHE A 91 26.25 -0.01 3.41
N ALA A 92 25.01 0.41 3.68
CA ALA A 92 24.07 -0.26 4.56
C ALA A 92 22.73 -0.46 3.85
N CYS A 93 22.05 -1.55 4.12
CA CYS A 93 20.70 -1.78 3.61
C CYS A 93 19.84 -2.56 4.61
N GLY A 94 18.52 -2.42 4.49
CA GLY A 94 17.59 -3.14 5.33
C GLY A 94 16.13 -2.90 4.93
N THR A 95 15.25 -3.79 5.37
CA THR A 95 13.80 -3.68 5.13
C THR A 95 13.12 -2.68 6.08
N GLN A 96 13.82 -2.23 7.09
CA GLN A 96 13.40 -1.15 7.98
C GLN A 96 14.46 -0.05 7.98
N ILE A 97 14.01 1.20 7.94
CA ILE A 97 14.93 2.35 7.83
C ILE A 97 15.86 2.49 9.04
N ASN A 98 15.40 2.08 10.23
CA ASN A 98 16.23 2.09 11.44
C ASN A 98 17.46 1.20 11.32
N TYR A 99 17.41 0.07 10.59
CA TYR A 99 18.61 -0.76 10.37
C TYR A 99 19.71 0.01 9.64
N VAL A 100 19.32 0.88 8.69
CA VAL A 100 20.25 1.74 7.97
C VAL A 100 20.73 2.87 8.87
N THR A 101 19.82 3.59 9.53
CA THR A 101 20.17 4.74 10.37
C THR A 101 20.97 4.35 11.62
N ASP A 102 20.70 3.19 12.22
CA ASP A 102 21.47 2.66 13.35
C ASP A 102 22.88 2.20 12.91
N THR A 103 23.00 1.63 11.70
CA THR A 103 24.30 1.29 11.11
C THR A 103 25.11 2.56 10.84
N MET A 104 24.49 3.63 10.30
CA MET A 104 25.13 4.93 10.13
C MET A 104 25.65 5.47 11.47
N LYS A 105 24.80 5.45 12.52
CA LYS A 105 25.18 5.91 13.87
C LYS A 105 26.33 5.10 14.46
N ALA A 106 26.29 3.79 14.33
CA ALA A 106 27.33 2.89 14.84
C ALA A 106 28.71 3.14 14.17
N ASN A 107 28.69 3.61 12.92
CA ASN A 107 29.90 3.98 12.17
C ASN A 107 30.26 5.48 12.24
N GLY A 108 29.64 6.24 13.14
CA GLY A 108 29.93 7.67 13.33
C GLY A 108 29.43 8.56 12.18
N ILE A 109 28.58 8.07 11.31
CA ILE A 109 27.99 8.81 10.20
C ILE A 109 26.81 9.64 10.73
N ARG A 110 26.88 10.97 10.53
CA ARG A 110 25.82 11.88 10.97
C ARG A 110 24.53 11.64 10.19
N ARG A 111 23.43 11.50 10.92
CA ARG A 111 22.08 11.44 10.36
C ARG A 111 21.53 12.86 10.24
N GLU A 112 21.38 13.34 9.02
CA GLU A 112 20.84 14.68 8.75
C GLU A 112 19.44 14.56 8.17
N ALA A 113 18.56 15.49 8.54
CA ALA A 113 17.22 15.57 8.00
C ALA A 113 17.26 15.89 6.49
N ASP A 114 16.47 15.17 5.70
CA ASP A 114 16.17 15.52 4.33
C ASP A 114 14.92 16.40 4.29
N GLU A 115 15.10 17.72 4.17
CA GLU A 115 13.99 18.68 4.15
C GLU A 115 13.01 18.42 3.00
N HIS A 116 13.52 17.94 1.86
CA HIS A 116 12.68 17.61 0.72
C HIS A 116 11.76 16.42 1.05
N GLY A 117 12.34 15.31 1.52
CA GLY A 117 11.57 14.13 1.90
C GLY A 117 10.54 14.41 2.99
N LEU A 118 10.96 15.12 4.06
CA LEU A 118 10.03 15.49 5.15
C LEU A 118 8.93 16.44 4.67
N SER A 119 9.24 17.36 3.75
CA SER A 119 8.22 18.22 3.13
C SER A 119 7.21 17.43 2.30
N CYS A 120 7.65 16.38 1.60
CA CYS A 120 6.73 15.48 0.90
C CYS A 120 5.71 14.85 1.86
N VAL A 121 6.13 14.37 3.03
CA VAL A 121 5.20 13.83 4.04
C VAL A 121 4.21 14.89 4.51
N LEU A 122 4.67 16.13 4.76
CA LEU A 122 3.81 17.23 5.24
C LEU A 122 2.78 17.67 4.20
N VAL A 123 3.05 17.54 2.90
CA VAL A 123 2.16 17.99 1.81
C VAL A 123 1.33 16.84 1.25
N TYR A 124 1.99 15.70 0.96
CA TYR A 124 1.40 14.58 0.25
C TYR A 124 0.99 13.41 1.15
N GLY A 125 1.31 13.48 2.44
CA GLY A 125 1.03 12.42 3.40
C GLY A 125 1.94 11.20 3.32
N ASN A 126 2.89 11.20 2.38
CA ASN A 126 3.86 10.13 2.14
C ASN A 126 5.11 10.69 1.45
N PHE A 127 6.18 9.90 1.46
CA PHE A 127 7.33 10.21 0.61
C PHE A 127 6.96 10.07 -0.87
N MET A 128 7.56 10.92 -1.68
CA MET A 128 7.46 10.82 -3.14
C MET A 128 8.72 10.15 -3.66
N ASP A 129 8.54 9.20 -4.61
CA ASP A 129 9.66 8.53 -5.25
C ASP A 129 10.56 7.73 -4.26
N GLU A 130 11.88 7.85 -4.39
CA GLU A 130 12.89 7.14 -3.59
C GLU A 130 13.33 7.89 -2.33
N CYS A 131 12.85 9.12 -2.12
CA CYS A 131 13.28 9.93 -0.99
C CYS A 131 12.85 9.33 0.35
N THR A 132 13.59 9.67 1.38
CA THR A 132 13.25 9.43 2.78
C THR A 132 13.44 10.73 3.57
N GLY A 133 13.16 10.75 4.85
CA GLY A 133 13.44 11.90 5.70
C GLY A 133 14.89 11.98 6.20
N VAL A 134 15.78 11.08 5.75
CA VAL A 134 17.21 11.06 6.11
C VAL A 134 18.05 11.27 4.85
N LYS A 135 18.91 12.31 4.85
CA LYS A 135 19.82 12.58 3.73
C LYS A 135 20.65 11.36 3.36
N LYS A 136 20.82 11.13 2.05
CA LYS A 136 21.57 10.01 1.46
C LYS A 136 20.95 8.62 1.71
N VAL A 137 19.92 8.48 2.55
CA VAL A 137 19.16 7.24 2.66
C VAL A 137 18.05 7.24 1.64
N LYS A 138 18.00 6.22 0.80
CA LYS A 138 17.00 6.05 -0.26
C LYS A 138 16.18 4.79 -0.03
N ARG A 139 14.96 4.78 -0.56
CA ARG A 139 14.13 3.61 -0.70
C ARG A 139 14.28 3.08 -2.13
N LEU A 140 14.46 1.76 -2.27
CA LEU A 140 14.46 1.14 -3.59
C LEU A 140 13.06 1.16 -4.19
N PHE A 141 12.97 1.64 -5.43
CA PHE A 141 11.68 1.84 -6.12
C PHE A 141 11.03 0.50 -6.54
N PRO A 142 9.68 0.42 -6.65
CA PRO A 142 8.99 -0.79 -7.11
C PRO A 142 9.56 -1.36 -8.42
N GLY A 143 9.89 -2.66 -8.42
CA GLY A 143 10.47 -3.34 -9.57
C GLY A 143 11.92 -3.02 -9.88
N ASP A 144 12.60 -2.23 -9.04
CA ASP A 144 14.02 -1.91 -9.20
C ASP A 144 14.94 -2.89 -8.45
N TYR A 145 16.21 -2.88 -8.86
CA TYR A 145 17.30 -3.56 -8.18
C TYR A 145 18.60 -2.76 -8.29
N LEU A 146 19.51 -2.99 -7.33
CA LEU A 146 20.83 -2.38 -7.31
C LEU A 146 21.90 -3.44 -7.57
N VAL A 147 22.88 -3.08 -8.36
CA VAL A 147 24.14 -3.83 -8.54
C VAL A 147 25.26 -2.98 -7.97
N ILE A 148 25.96 -3.48 -6.96
CA ILE A 148 27.05 -2.77 -6.28
C ILE A 148 28.35 -3.56 -6.47
N ARG A 149 29.41 -2.89 -6.94
CA ARG A 149 30.76 -3.41 -7.08
C ARG A 149 31.76 -2.37 -6.61
N GLY A 150 32.37 -2.58 -5.42
CA GLY A 150 33.18 -1.55 -4.79
C GLY A 150 32.42 -0.24 -4.64
N GLU A 151 32.94 0.85 -5.14
CA GLU A 151 32.33 2.19 -5.10
C GLU A 151 31.22 2.39 -6.14
N ASN A 152 31.06 1.48 -7.10
CA ASN A 152 30.07 1.60 -8.17
C ASN A 152 28.72 1.04 -7.75
N LEU A 153 27.70 1.91 -7.70
CA LEU A 153 26.29 1.55 -7.53
C LEU A 153 25.55 1.81 -8.84
N GLU A 154 24.96 0.77 -9.40
CA GLU A 154 24.13 0.84 -10.59
C GLU A 154 22.70 0.45 -10.24
N LYS A 155 21.74 1.36 -10.45
CA LYS A 155 20.31 1.08 -10.32
C LYS A 155 19.75 0.65 -11.67
N ARG A 156 18.96 -0.43 -11.66
CA ARG A 156 18.28 -0.97 -12.84
C ARG A 156 16.85 -1.37 -12.48
N THR A 157 16.00 -1.43 -13.50
CA THR A 157 14.60 -1.87 -13.38
C THR A 157 14.46 -3.25 -14.04
N TYR A 158 13.88 -4.22 -13.32
CA TYR A 158 13.56 -5.53 -13.90
C TYR A 158 12.08 -5.68 -14.24
N TYR A 159 11.22 -4.89 -13.61
CA TYR A 159 9.79 -4.84 -13.88
C TYR A 159 9.30 -3.40 -13.91
N GLN A 160 8.57 -3.06 -14.94
CA GLN A 160 7.87 -1.78 -15.07
C GLN A 160 6.49 -2.04 -15.64
N LEU A 161 5.46 -1.48 -15.00
CA LEU A 161 4.10 -1.53 -15.50
C LEU A 161 4.01 -0.77 -16.81
N SER A 162 3.51 -1.42 -17.85
CA SER A 162 3.44 -0.84 -19.20
C SER A 162 2.01 -0.95 -19.74
N PRO A 163 1.48 0.11 -20.35
CA PRO A 163 0.16 0.11 -20.98
C PRO A 163 0.16 -0.60 -22.36
N GLN A 164 0.74 -1.80 -22.45
CA GLN A 164 0.74 -2.56 -23.69
C GLN A 164 -0.66 -3.03 -24.04
N LYS A 165 -1.26 -2.40 -25.06
CA LYS A 165 -2.64 -2.68 -25.44
C LYS A 165 -2.78 -3.99 -26.18
N ARG A 166 -3.67 -4.85 -25.70
CA ARG A 166 -4.20 -5.96 -26.47
C ARG A 166 -5.24 -5.39 -27.45
N LYS A 167 -5.14 -5.70 -28.74
CA LYS A 167 -6.09 -5.24 -29.75
C LYS A 167 -7.03 -6.38 -30.15
N GLY A 168 -8.28 -6.03 -30.42
CA GLY A 168 -9.24 -6.92 -31.09
C GLY A 168 -9.98 -7.90 -30.19
N LEU A 169 -9.92 -7.74 -28.86
CA LEU A 169 -10.75 -8.50 -27.93
C LEU A 169 -12.09 -7.79 -27.68
N SER A 170 -13.15 -8.56 -27.44
CA SER A 170 -14.43 -8.06 -26.95
C SER A 170 -14.36 -7.64 -25.48
N GLU A 171 -15.36 -6.90 -24.98
CA GLU A 171 -15.47 -6.55 -23.56
C GLU A 171 -15.49 -7.81 -22.69
N GLU A 172 -16.22 -8.84 -23.10
CA GLU A 172 -16.33 -10.11 -22.43
C GLU A 172 -14.98 -10.83 -22.33
N GLU A 173 -14.19 -10.85 -23.41
CA GLU A 173 -12.87 -11.49 -23.41
C GLU A 173 -11.88 -10.77 -22.49
N TYR A 174 -11.94 -9.42 -22.39
CA TYR A 174 -11.16 -8.68 -21.39
C TYR A 174 -11.57 -9.04 -19.97
N ILE A 175 -12.87 -9.13 -19.70
CA ILE A 175 -13.39 -9.51 -18.36
C ILE A 175 -12.99 -10.95 -18.02
N GLU A 176 -13.05 -11.90 -18.97
CA GLU A 176 -12.58 -13.27 -18.75
C GLU A 176 -11.10 -13.31 -18.40
N ALA A 177 -10.26 -12.57 -19.13
CA ALA A 177 -8.83 -12.51 -18.85
C ALA A 177 -8.53 -11.88 -17.48
N LEU A 178 -9.26 -10.81 -17.12
CA LEU A 178 -9.12 -10.12 -15.83
C LEU A 178 -9.54 -11.04 -14.67
N ASP A 179 -10.69 -11.71 -14.80
CA ASP A 179 -11.20 -12.68 -13.80
C ASP A 179 -10.21 -13.84 -13.62
N ALA A 180 -9.70 -14.38 -14.70
CA ALA A 180 -8.73 -15.48 -14.66
C ALA A 180 -7.44 -15.06 -13.92
N ALA A 181 -6.87 -13.89 -14.24
CA ALA A 181 -5.68 -13.37 -13.57
C ALA A 181 -5.92 -13.12 -12.08
N PHE A 182 -7.05 -12.50 -11.73
CA PHE A 182 -7.42 -12.23 -10.34
C PHE A 182 -7.65 -13.51 -9.53
N ARG A 183 -8.38 -14.48 -10.09
CA ARG A 183 -8.59 -15.78 -9.46
C ARG A 183 -7.30 -16.54 -9.25
N ASN A 184 -6.38 -16.49 -10.21
CA ASN A 184 -5.05 -17.11 -10.08
C ASN A 184 -4.24 -16.45 -8.94
N ALA A 185 -4.30 -15.12 -8.81
CA ALA A 185 -3.65 -14.40 -7.73
C ALA A 185 -4.20 -14.82 -6.36
N VAL A 186 -5.53 -14.75 -6.17
CA VAL A 186 -6.20 -15.18 -4.92
C VAL A 186 -5.92 -16.64 -4.61
N LYS A 187 -5.97 -17.51 -5.63
CA LYS A 187 -5.68 -18.95 -5.49
C LYS A 187 -4.29 -19.19 -4.93
N ARG A 188 -3.25 -18.58 -5.52
CA ARG A 188 -1.86 -18.70 -5.02
C ARG A 188 -1.71 -18.27 -3.57
N MET A 189 -2.42 -17.22 -3.15
CA MET A 189 -2.39 -16.72 -1.77
C MET A 189 -3.05 -17.71 -0.80
N ILE A 190 -4.21 -18.26 -1.16
CA ILE A 190 -4.91 -19.28 -0.33
C ILE A 190 -4.08 -20.58 -0.25
N GLU A 191 -3.53 -21.04 -1.36
CA GLU A 191 -2.70 -22.25 -1.41
C GLU A 191 -1.43 -22.10 -0.56
N LYS A 192 -0.88 -20.87 -0.47
CA LYS A 192 0.25 -20.59 0.40
C LYS A 192 -0.09 -20.74 1.87
N ASP A 193 -1.23 -20.28 2.33
CA ASP A 193 -1.69 -20.51 3.71
C ASP A 193 -1.92 -21.99 3.98
N GLN A 194 -2.52 -22.72 3.02
CA GLN A 194 -2.71 -24.16 3.11
C GLN A 194 -1.38 -24.93 3.19
N GLU A 195 -0.36 -24.49 2.48
CA GLU A 195 1.00 -25.09 2.51
C GLU A 195 1.56 -25.10 3.95
N TYR A 196 1.26 -24.06 4.74
CA TYR A 196 1.75 -23.93 6.12
C TYR A 196 0.71 -24.22 7.20
N GLY A 197 -0.52 -24.54 6.83
CA GLY A 197 -1.61 -24.84 7.76
C GLY A 197 -2.18 -23.60 8.46
N TYR A 198 -1.99 -22.41 7.91
CA TYR A 198 -2.50 -21.15 8.46
C TYR A 198 -3.96 -20.88 8.06
N LYS A 199 -4.62 -20.04 8.85
CA LYS A 199 -5.89 -19.42 8.48
C LYS A 199 -5.64 -18.15 7.70
N THR A 200 -6.43 -17.94 6.66
CA THR A 200 -6.43 -16.71 5.88
C THR A 200 -7.27 -15.63 6.57
N ILE A 201 -6.79 -14.40 6.60
CA ILE A 201 -7.58 -13.23 6.99
C ILE A 201 -8.08 -12.56 5.72
N ILE A 202 -9.36 -12.21 5.68
CA ILE A 202 -9.98 -11.48 4.57
C ILE A 202 -10.48 -10.14 5.09
N ASP A 203 -9.85 -9.05 4.67
CA ASP A 203 -10.37 -7.71 4.94
C ASP A 203 -11.66 -7.51 4.17
N ILE A 204 -12.75 -7.22 4.86
CA ILE A 204 -14.02 -6.89 4.23
C ILE A 204 -14.41 -5.47 4.62
N SER A 205 -14.68 -4.64 3.61
CA SER A 205 -15.18 -3.28 3.76
C SER A 205 -16.53 -3.11 3.06
N GLY A 206 -17.10 -1.95 3.16
CA GLY A 206 -18.29 -1.58 2.37
C GLY A 206 -18.00 -1.29 0.89
N GLY A 207 -16.73 -1.40 0.47
CA GLY A 207 -16.26 -1.18 -0.90
C GLY A 207 -16.43 -2.41 -1.81
N VAL A 208 -15.95 -2.26 -3.04
CA VAL A 208 -15.99 -3.30 -4.07
C VAL A 208 -14.78 -4.22 -3.99
N ASP A 209 -13.59 -3.66 -3.81
CA ASP A 209 -12.32 -4.37 -3.93
C ASP A 209 -12.21 -5.54 -2.95
N SER A 210 -12.45 -5.26 -1.67
CA SER A 210 -12.46 -6.29 -0.62
C SER A 210 -13.56 -7.33 -0.83
N ARG A 211 -14.71 -6.90 -1.37
CA ARG A 211 -15.83 -7.79 -1.73
C ARG A 211 -15.45 -8.74 -2.85
N MET A 212 -14.78 -8.26 -3.91
CA MET A 212 -14.29 -9.10 -4.99
C MET A 212 -13.34 -10.18 -4.48
N ILE A 213 -12.45 -9.83 -3.55
CA ILE A 213 -11.55 -10.79 -2.90
C ILE A 213 -12.34 -11.85 -2.14
N ALA A 214 -13.30 -11.45 -1.30
CA ALA A 214 -14.06 -12.35 -0.46
C ALA A 214 -14.89 -13.35 -1.29
N TYR A 215 -15.59 -12.86 -2.33
CA TYR A 215 -16.35 -13.73 -3.25
C TYR A 215 -15.46 -14.66 -4.06
N THR A 216 -14.31 -14.17 -4.52
CA THR A 216 -13.33 -14.99 -5.24
C THR A 216 -12.76 -16.09 -4.33
N ALA A 217 -12.35 -15.74 -3.11
CA ALA A 217 -11.85 -16.70 -2.14
C ALA A 217 -12.90 -17.80 -1.84
N LYS A 218 -14.17 -17.42 -1.67
CA LYS A 218 -15.27 -18.37 -1.48
C LYS A 218 -15.47 -19.28 -2.69
N ALA A 219 -15.47 -18.71 -3.90
CA ALA A 219 -15.62 -19.45 -5.15
C ALA A 219 -14.46 -20.44 -5.40
N LEU A 220 -13.28 -20.16 -4.84
CA LEU A 220 -12.10 -21.04 -4.85
C LEU A 220 -12.12 -22.07 -3.71
N GLY A 221 -13.16 -22.09 -2.87
CA GLY A 221 -13.31 -23.07 -1.80
C GLY A 221 -12.50 -22.76 -0.53
N CYS A 222 -12.08 -21.52 -0.31
CA CYS A 222 -11.43 -21.10 0.92
C CYS A 222 -12.41 -21.24 2.10
N LYS A 223 -12.17 -22.22 2.97
CA LYS A 223 -13.00 -22.48 4.16
C LYS A 223 -12.31 -22.10 5.47
N ASN A 224 -10.98 -22.16 5.49
CA ASN A 224 -10.17 -21.87 6.68
C ASN A 224 -9.80 -20.39 6.69
N ALA A 225 -10.79 -19.51 6.84
CA ALA A 225 -10.62 -18.07 6.84
C ALA A 225 -11.52 -17.38 7.86
N ILE A 226 -11.09 -16.22 8.31
CA ILE A 226 -11.90 -15.22 9.03
C ILE A 226 -12.03 -13.96 8.21
N SER A 227 -13.10 -13.21 8.42
CA SER A 227 -13.28 -11.88 7.86
C SER A 227 -13.19 -10.82 8.95
N ILE A 228 -12.54 -9.71 8.62
CA ILE A 228 -12.31 -8.62 9.57
C ILE A 228 -12.77 -7.28 9.00
N THR A 229 -13.21 -6.39 9.90
CA THR A 229 -13.50 -4.98 9.61
C THR A 229 -13.20 -4.13 10.84
N TYR A 230 -12.77 -2.91 10.60
CA TYR A 230 -12.53 -1.91 11.64
C TYR A 230 -13.02 -0.54 11.16
N SER A 231 -13.84 0.13 11.97
CA SER A 231 -14.40 1.44 11.64
C SER A 231 -15.13 2.07 12.84
N GLN A 232 -15.59 3.31 12.66
CA GLN A 232 -16.61 3.91 13.56
C GLN A 232 -17.85 3.03 13.60
N SER A 233 -18.39 2.76 14.81
CA SER A 233 -19.61 1.98 15.01
C SER A 233 -20.85 2.63 14.39
N GLY A 234 -21.80 1.79 13.96
CA GLY A 234 -23.12 2.23 13.48
C GLY A 234 -23.13 2.75 12.03
N GLY A 235 -21.99 2.71 11.35
CA GLY A 235 -21.85 3.09 9.94
C GLY A 235 -22.44 2.07 8.97
N ARG A 236 -22.61 2.48 7.71
CA ARG A 236 -22.97 1.57 6.60
C ARG A 236 -21.88 0.56 6.31
N GLU A 237 -20.63 0.95 6.52
CA GLU A 237 -19.44 0.14 6.32
C GLU A 237 -19.57 -1.23 6.98
N ILE A 238 -19.83 -1.23 8.30
CA ILE A 238 -19.98 -2.46 9.09
C ILE A 238 -21.15 -3.30 8.61
N LYS A 239 -22.30 -2.65 8.37
CA LYS A 239 -23.52 -3.38 7.96
C LYS A 239 -23.30 -4.14 6.66
N ILE A 240 -22.63 -3.51 5.70
CA ILE A 240 -22.36 -4.12 4.41
C ILE A 240 -21.27 -5.20 4.55
N ALA A 241 -20.21 -4.93 5.29
CA ALA A 241 -19.17 -5.93 5.55
C ALA A 241 -19.74 -7.18 6.24
N GLN A 242 -20.61 -6.99 7.23
CA GLN A 242 -21.30 -8.10 7.92
C GLN A 242 -22.25 -8.85 7.00
N GLU A 243 -22.99 -8.13 6.14
CA GLU A 243 -23.88 -8.75 5.13
C GLU A 243 -23.08 -9.64 4.18
N VAL A 244 -21.94 -9.14 3.66
CA VAL A 244 -21.03 -9.90 2.80
C VAL A 244 -20.49 -11.14 3.52
N ALA A 245 -19.97 -10.97 4.74
CA ALA A 245 -19.42 -12.09 5.52
C ALA A 245 -20.46 -13.17 5.80
N ASN A 246 -21.67 -12.77 6.23
CA ASN A 246 -22.78 -13.69 6.50
C ASN A 246 -23.22 -14.44 5.23
N HIS A 247 -23.34 -13.73 4.10
CA HIS A 247 -23.71 -14.35 2.82
C HIS A 247 -22.69 -15.42 2.39
N LEU A 248 -21.41 -15.15 2.63
CA LEU A 248 -20.32 -16.07 2.30
C LEU A 248 -20.09 -17.15 3.37
N GLY A 249 -20.68 -17.02 4.57
CA GLY A 249 -20.50 -17.94 5.67
C GLY A 249 -19.10 -17.90 6.28
N TYR A 250 -18.49 -16.72 6.34
CA TYR A 250 -17.24 -16.48 7.07
C TYR A 250 -17.54 -15.96 8.47
N ASP A 251 -16.71 -16.35 9.45
CA ASP A 251 -16.70 -15.71 10.77
C ASP A 251 -16.32 -14.23 10.61
N PHE A 252 -17.12 -13.34 11.20
CA PHE A 252 -16.96 -11.89 11.07
C PHE A 252 -16.51 -11.27 12.38
N TYR A 253 -15.37 -10.60 12.34
CA TYR A 253 -14.79 -9.88 13.47
C TYR A 253 -14.78 -8.38 13.20
N PHE A 254 -15.30 -7.64 14.15
CA PHE A 254 -15.38 -6.18 14.08
C PHE A 254 -14.59 -5.53 15.21
N LYS A 255 -13.70 -4.60 14.86
CA LYS A 255 -13.01 -3.70 15.80
C LYS A 255 -13.61 -2.30 15.74
N SER A 256 -14.24 -1.87 16.84
CA SER A 256 -14.72 -0.48 16.96
C SER A 256 -13.55 0.50 17.11
N LEU A 257 -13.62 1.60 16.38
CA LEU A 257 -12.71 2.75 16.47
C LEU A 257 -13.36 3.97 17.15
N ASP A 258 -14.49 3.80 17.83
CA ASP A 258 -15.35 4.88 18.37
C ASP A 258 -14.62 5.86 19.28
N ASN A 259 -13.55 5.44 19.90
CA ASN A 259 -12.82 6.25 20.87
C ASN A 259 -11.66 7.05 20.25
N GLY A 260 -11.36 6.87 18.97
CA GLY A 260 -10.19 7.49 18.34
C GLY A 260 -8.86 7.08 18.98
N SER A 261 -8.83 5.94 19.71
CA SER A 261 -7.63 5.45 20.42
C SER A 261 -6.44 5.23 19.48
N CYS A 262 -6.72 4.97 18.23
CA CYS A 262 -5.73 4.81 17.17
C CYS A 262 -4.89 6.09 16.87
N ILE A 263 -5.28 7.25 17.43
CA ILE A 263 -4.54 8.52 17.26
C ILE A 263 -3.35 8.63 18.23
N TYR A 264 -3.39 7.95 19.37
CA TYR A 264 -2.38 8.12 20.42
C TYR A 264 -1.01 7.46 20.13
N PRO A 265 -0.89 6.28 19.48
CA PRO A 265 0.40 5.61 19.30
C PRO A 265 1.21 6.19 18.13
N VAL A 266 1.56 7.49 18.20
CA VAL A 266 2.30 8.20 17.14
C VAL A 266 3.64 7.52 16.86
N ASP A 267 4.48 7.37 17.88
CA ASP A 267 5.84 6.85 17.76
C ASP A 267 5.86 5.39 17.27
N ASP A 268 5.02 4.54 17.86
CA ASP A 268 4.92 3.13 17.45
C ASP A 268 4.50 2.99 15.99
N ASN A 269 3.50 3.77 15.55
CA ASN A 269 3.01 3.69 14.19
C ASN A 269 4.05 4.22 13.20
N VAL A 270 4.73 5.34 13.51
CA VAL A 270 5.80 5.88 12.66
C VAL A 270 6.98 4.92 12.58
N PHE A 271 7.39 4.34 13.71
CA PHE A 271 8.47 3.35 13.73
C PHE A 271 8.13 2.12 12.89
N MET A 272 6.94 1.51 13.09
CA MET A 272 6.53 0.29 12.40
C MET A 272 6.32 0.49 10.89
N ASN A 273 5.90 1.69 10.43
CA ASN A 273 5.74 1.97 9.01
C ASN A 273 6.96 2.65 8.37
N ASN A 274 8.09 2.71 9.07
CA ASN A 274 9.31 3.39 8.61
C ASN A 274 9.11 4.90 8.35
N GLY A 275 8.11 5.53 8.97
CA GLY A 275 7.76 6.92 8.69
C GLY A 275 7.35 7.20 7.24
N SER A 276 7.01 6.15 6.47
CA SER A 276 6.79 6.25 5.02
C SER A 276 5.49 6.96 4.63
N ALA A 277 4.55 7.09 5.57
CA ALA A 277 3.30 7.84 5.37
C ALA A 277 2.76 8.36 6.70
N ILE A 278 1.72 9.19 6.62
CA ILE A 278 1.00 9.70 7.79
C ILE A 278 0.63 8.57 8.74
N TYR A 279 0.96 8.71 10.03
CA TYR A 279 0.79 7.65 11.02
C TYR A 279 -0.67 7.21 11.23
N THR A 280 -1.63 8.10 10.95
CA THR A 280 -3.06 7.80 11.05
C THR A 280 -3.62 7.02 9.86
N GLY A 281 -2.89 6.93 8.75
CA GLY A 281 -3.34 6.20 7.56
C GLY A 281 -3.41 4.68 7.72
N ILE A 282 -2.79 4.16 8.78
CA ILE A 282 -2.66 2.71 9.07
C ILE A 282 -3.46 2.31 10.31
N THR A 283 -4.26 3.20 10.85
CA THR A 283 -5.00 3.02 12.11
C THR A 283 -6.10 1.98 11.98
N GLY A 284 -6.43 1.36 13.10
CA GLY A 284 -7.52 0.40 13.22
C GLY A 284 -7.16 -1.04 12.88
N GLY A 285 -6.49 -1.30 11.77
CA GLY A 285 -6.00 -2.64 11.43
C GLY A 285 -5.00 -3.17 12.46
N LYS A 286 -4.04 -2.35 12.89
CA LYS A 286 -3.08 -2.69 13.95
C LYS A 286 -3.79 -3.12 15.23
N ASP A 287 -4.75 -2.31 15.69
CA ASP A 287 -5.47 -2.58 16.95
C ASP A 287 -6.25 -3.89 16.93
N PHE A 288 -6.65 -4.35 15.74
CA PHE A 288 -7.25 -5.66 15.56
C PHE A 288 -6.18 -6.76 15.50
N LEU A 289 -5.17 -6.61 14.65
CA LEU A 289 -4.13 -7.62 14.41
C LEU A 289 -3.36 -7.97 15.68
N GLN A 290 -3.16 -7.00 16.58
CA GLN A 290 -2.53 -7.23 17.90
C GLN A 290 -3.31 -8.20 18.80
N LEU A 291 -4.61 -8.42 18.55
CA LEU A 291 -5.44 -9.34 19.32
C LEU A 291 -5.35 -10.78 18.83
N LEU A 292 -4.80 -10.99 17.63
CA LEU A 292 -4.65 -12.30 17.02
C LEU A 292 -3.39 -13.00 17.53
N ASN A 293 -3.44 -14.33 17.56
CA ASN A 293 -2.23 -15.13 17.73
C ASN A 293 -1.52 -15.26 16.36
N PRO A 294 -0.34 -14.67 16.13
CA PRO A 294 0.33 -14.73 14.83
C PRO A 294 0.68 -16.14 14.35
N ALA A 295 0.69 -17.12 15.26
CA ALA A 295 0.97 -18.52 14.92
C ALA A 295 -0.20 -19.20 14.17
N ASP A 296 -1.41 -18.66 14.23
CA ASP A 296 -2.61 -19.26 13.66
C ASP A 296 -2.93 -18.69 12.27
N TYR A 297 -2.38 -17.52 11.93
CA TYR A 297 -2.75 -16.76 10.73
C TYR A 297 -1.53 -16.52 9.84
N GLY A 298 -1.74 -16.62 8.54
CA GLY A 298 -0.70 -16.39 7.55
C GLY A 298 -0.92 -15.09 6.77
N ILE A 299 -1.67 -15.21 5.68
CA ILE A 299 -1.92 -14.10 4.76
C ILE A 299 -3.15 -13.30 5.17
N GLU A 300 -3.03 -11.98 5.15
CA GLU A 300 -4.12 -11.02 5.17
C GLU A 300 -4.41 -10.58 3.73
N LEU A 301 -5.54 -11.04 3.18
CA LEU A 301 -6.01 -10.62 1.87
C LEU A 301 -6.67 -9.25 1.98
N THR A 302 -6.05 -8.25 1.41
CA THR A 302 -6.52 -6.87 1.48
C THR A 302 -6.90 -6.30 0.13
N GLY A 303 -7.91 -5.42 0.09
CA GLY A 303 -8.36 -4.69 -1.09
C GLY A 303 -7.47 -3.50 -1.48
N LEU A 304 -6.35 -3.28 -0.79
CA LEU A 304 -5.40 -2.22 -1.15
C LEU A 304 -4.96 -2.35 -2.61
N LEU A 305 -4.68 -1.23 -3.26
CA LEU A 305 -4.52 -1.05 -4.71
C LEU A 305 -5.81 -1.14 -5.53
N GLY A 306 -6.90 -1.72 -5.03
CA GLY A 306 -8.15 -1.78 -5.78
C GLY A 306 -8.65 -0.40 -6.19
N ASP A 307 -8.50 0.59 -5.31
CA ASP A 307 -8.92 1.98 -5.53
C ASP A 307 -8.19 2.69 -6.69
N VAL A 308 -7.01 2.25 -7.10
CA VAL A 308 -6.34 2.81 -8.30
C VAL A 308 -6.84 2.19 -9.61
N TYR A 309 -7.66 1.13 -9.53
CA TYR A 309 -8.30 0.47 -10.66
C TYR A 309 -9.78 0.85 -10.84
N ASP A 310 -10.28 1.84 -10.11
CA ASP A 310 -11.65 2.35 -10.23
C ASP A 310 -11.89 3.15 -11.53
N GLY A 311 -10.83 3.40 -12.28
CA GLY A 311 -10.87 4.12 -13.56
C GLY A 311 -10.92 5.64 -13.43
N SER A 312 -10.72 6.20 -12.21
CA SER A 312 -10.65 7.64 -11.98
C SER A 312 -9.38 8.28 -12.55
N MET A 313 -8.31 7.47 -12.65
CA MET A 313 -6.97 7.91 -13.06
C MET A 313 -6.63 7.55 -14.51
N VAL A 314 -7.58 6.98 -15.25
CA VAL A 314 -7.37 6.51 -16.62
C VAL A 314 -7.11 7.69 -17.57
N VAL A 315 -6.05 7.58 -18.37
CA VAL A 315 -5.67 8.52 -19.41
C VAL A 315 -6.12 7.99 -20.77
N ARG A 316 -6.62 8.88 -21.64
CA ARG A 316 -7.00 8.52 -23.03
C ARG A 316 -5.76 8.26 -23.86
N ASP A 317 -5.93 7.43 -24.89
CA ASP A 317 -4.86 7.16 -25.83
C ASP A 317 -4.37 8.43 -26.53
N GLY A 318 -3.08 8.73 -26.38
CA GLY A 318 -2.45 9.90 -26.97
C GLY A 318 -2.66 11.20 -26.19
N GLU A 319 -3.29 11.15 -25.01
CA GLU A 319 -3.41 12.27 -24.09
C GLU A 319 -2.48 12.05 -22.87
N GLU A 320 -2.07 13.13 -22.23
CA GLU A 320 -1.23 13.09 -21.02
C GLU A 320 -2.08 13.20 -19.74
N GLU A 321 -3.25 13.84 -19.83
CA GLU A 321 -4.14 14.12 -18.72
C GLU A 321 -5.21 13.03 -18.52
N PRO A 322 -5.67 12.78 -17.30
CA PRO A 322 -6.73 11.81 -17.02
C PRO A 322 -8.04 12.20 -17.71
N TYR A 323 -8.85 11.20 -18.05
CA TYR A 323 -10.20 11.40 -18.58
C TYR A 323 -11.12 12.18 -17.64
N LEU A 324 -10.97 11.95 -16.34
CA LEU A 324 -11.65 12.71 -15.30
C LEU A 324 -10.66 13.73 -14.74
N GLU A 325 -11.07 14.99 -14.60
CA GLU A 325 -10.29 15.98 -13.87
C GLU A 325 -10.09 15.51 -12.43
N TYR A 326 -8.91 14.97 -12.15
CA TYR A 326 -8.46 14.66 -10.82
C TYR A 326 -7.67 15.86 -10.31
N GLY A 327 -8.06 16.40 -9.17
CA GLY A 327 -7.31 17.49 -8.55
C GLY A 327 -5.86 17.09 -8.29
N GLN A 328 -4.99 18.08 -8.13
CA GLN A 328 -3.60 17.83 -7.77
C GLN A 328 -3.50 16.95 -6.53
N TYR A 329 -2.60 15.96 -6.56
CA TYR A 329 -2.38 15.07 -5.44
C TYR A 329 -1.82 15.84 -4.24
N ARG A 330 -2.59 15.97 -3.19
CA ARG A 330 -2.15 16.42 -1.86
C ARG A 330 -3.00 15.73 -0.81
N PHE A 331 -2.44 15.51 0.35
CA PHE A 331 -3.14 14.88 1.46
C PHE A 331 -3.72 15.92 2.43
N GLY A 332 -2.88 16.88 2.84
CA GLY A 332 -3.27 17.99 3.70
C GLY A 332 -4.00 19.11 2.96
N SER A 333 -4.62 20.01 3.71
CA SER A 333 -5.37 21.15 3.18
C SER A 333 -4.69 22.49 3.41
N VAL A 334 -3.71 22.56 4.31
CA VAL A 334 -3.12 23.81 4.80
C VAL A 334 -1.88 24.22 4.02
N LEU A 335 -0.96 23.28 3.80
CA LEU A 335 0.29 23.60 3.08
C LEU A 335 0.04 23.66 1.58
N SER A 336 0.67 24.65 0.95
CA SER A 336 0.66 24.78 -0.50
C SER A 336 1.49 23.66 -1.13
N TYR A 337 1.05 23.29 -2.30
CA TYR A 337 1.68 22.38 -3.21
C TYR A 337 3.08 22.86 -3.64
N ASP A 338 4.02 21.94 -3.75
CA ASP A 338 5.33 22.20 -4.33
C ASP A 338 5.33 21.74 -5.79
N ASP A 339 5.03 22.68 -6.69
CA ASP A 339 4.92 22.43 -8.13
C ASP A 339 6.21 21.84 -8.71
N GLN A 340 7.38 22.22 -8.21
CA GLN A 340 8.65 21.72 -8.71
C GLN A 340 8.83 20.24 -8.36
N THR A 341 8.67 19.85 -7.10
CA THR A 341 8.78 18.46 -6.65
C THR A 341 7.81 17.56 -7.41
N TYR A 342 6.57 18.00 -7.54
CA TYR A 342 5.56 17.21 -8.24
C TYR A 342 5.92 17.03 -9.71
N SER A 343 6.31 18.09 -10.38
CA SER A 343 6.67 18.06 -11.80
C SER A 343 7.92 17.21 -12.06
N GLU A 344 8.92 17.27 -11.17
CA GLU A 344 10.11 16.43 -11.27
C GLU A 344 9.78 14.94 -11.15
N VAL A 345 8.93 14.56 -10.18
CA VAL A 345 8.51 13.16 -10.00
C VAL A 345 7.62 12.72 -11.15
N LEU A 346 6.63 13.55 -11.56
CA LEU A 346 5.75 13.26 -12.69
C LEU A 346 6.54 13.04 -13.99
N GLY A 347 7.55 13.85 -14.24
CA GLY A 347 8.39 13.76 -15.45
C GLY A 347 9.17 12.44 -15.60
N ARG A 348 9.17 11.56 -14.58
CA ARG A 348 9.75 10.21 -14.66
C ARG A 348 8.82 9.18 -15.27
N PHE A 349 7.54 9.51 -15.41
CA PHE A 349 6.51 8.60 -15.91
C PHE A 349 6.07 9.00 -17.31
N GLU A 350 5.70 8.03 -18.11
CA GLU A 350 5.19 8.22 -19.47
C GLU A 350 3.92 9.07 -19.50
N ASN A 351 3.09 8.92 -18.48
CA ASN A 351 1.85 9.67 -18.33
C ASN A 351 1.40 9.75 -16.85
N LEU A 352 0.37 10.55 -16.60
CA LEU A 352 -0.17 10.76 -15.25
C LEU A 352 -0.84 9.51 -14.69
N GLU A 353 -1.36 8.60 -15.51
CA GLU A 353 -1.92 7.32 -15.05
C GLU A 353 -0.84 6.47 -14.36
N LEU A 354 0.32 6.29 -14.98
CA LEU A 354 1.44 5.55 -14.38
C LEU A 354 1.97 6.23 -13.11
N PHE A 355 2.06 7.57 -13.12
CA PHE A 355 2.40 8.31 -11.89
C PHE A 355 1.47 7.93 -10.73
N TRP A 356 0.15 7.91 -10.94
CA TRP A 356 -0.81 7.57 -9.90
C TRP A 356 -0.68 6.11 -9.43
N TYR A 357 -0.48 5.15 -10.36
CA TYR A 357 -0.25 3.76 -9.99
C TYR A 357 0.97 3.59 -9.09
N TYR A 358 2.09 4.22 -9.45
CA TYR A 358 3.32 4.09 -8.67
C TYR A 358 3.26 4.89 -7.37
N ILE A 359 2.94 6.18 -7.44
CA ILE A 359 3.05 7.05 -6.27
C ILE A 359 1.88 6.86 -5.30
N ARG A 360 0.64 6.95 -5.79
CA ARG A 360 -0.54 6.79 -4.92
C ARG A 360 -0.82 5.32 -4.59
N GLY A 361 -0.69 4.43 -5.55
CA GLY A 361 -0.92 3.01 -5.37
C GLY A 361 0.24 2.32 -4.63
N MET A 362 1.38 2.16 -5.31
CA MET A 362 2.45 1.30 -4.79
C MET A 362 3.24 1.93 -3.64
N ILE A 363 3.53 3.24 -3.68
CA ILE A 363 4.30 3.89 -2.59
C ILE A 363 3.40 4.25 -1.42
N CYS A 364 2.33 5.00 -1.64
CA CYS A 364 1.43 5.43 -0.58
C CYS A 364 0.56 4.28 -0.07
N GLY A 365 -0.14 3.56 -0.97
CA GLY A 365 -1.06 2.47 -0.59
C GLY A 365 -0.38 1.34 0.15
N MET A 366 0.83 0.95 -0.26
CA MET A 366 1.59 -0.12 0.40
C MET A 366 2.32 0.33 1.67
N SER A 367 2.30 1.62 2.02
CA SER A 367 2.97 2.13 3.23
C SER A 367 2.45 1.54 4.54
N SER A 368 1.25 0.95 4.54
CA SER A 368 0.70 0.24 5.71
C SER A 368 1.25 -1.19 5.87
N PHE A 369 1.84 -1.77 4.83
CA PHE A 369 2.32 -3.16 4.87
C PHE A 369 3.43 -3.40 5.89
N PRO A 370 4.48 -2.56 6.02
CA PRO A 370 5.52 -2.77 7.01
C PRO A 370 4.98 -2.87 8.44
N LEU A 371 3.96 -2.09 8.80
CA LEU A 371 3.31 -2.20 10.11
C LEU A 371 2.57 -3.53 10.25
N ARG A 372 1.74 -3.92 9.27
CA ARG A 372 0.96 -5.16 9.29
C ARG A 372 1.85 -6.41 9.30
N GLN A 373 3.01 -6.34 8.63
CA GLN A 373 4.03 -7.41 8.56
C GLN A 373 4.64 -7.78 9.92
N ASN A 374 4.40 -6.99 10.98
CA ASN A 374 4.74 -7.39 12.35
C ASN A 374 3.79 -8.46 12.92
N PHE A 375 2.63 -8.68 12.30
CA PHE A 375 1.57 -9.56 12.80
C PHE A 375 1.20 -10.67 11.81
N VAL A 376 1.04 -10.32 10.55
CA VAL A 376 0.60 -11.18 9.44
C VAL A 376 1.32 -10.81 8.15
N GLU A 377 1.11 -11.55 7.07
CA GLU A 377 1.66 -11.19 5.75
C GLU A 377 0.55 -10.57 4.88
N PRO A 378 0.45 -9.22 4.81
CA PRO A 378 -0.54 -8.57 3.97
C PRO A 378 -0.19 -8.78 2.49
N LEU A 379 -1.18 -9.19 1.71
CA LEU A 379 -1.09 -9.34 0.26
C LEU A 379 -2.34 -8.82 -0.42
N THR A 380 -2.18 -8.27 -1.61
CA THR A 380 -3.29 -7.83 -2.44
C THR A 380 -3.26 -8.48 -3.82
N PRO A 381 -4.34 -9.14 -4.25
CA PRO A 381 -4.40 -9.72 -5.59
C PRO A 381 -4.40 -8.65 -6.69
N PHE A 382 -4.74 -7.41 -6.38
CA PHE A 382 -4.65 -6.27 -7.30
C PHE A 382 -3.20 -5.89 -7.63
N GLY A 383 -2.23 -6.30 -6.81
CA GLY A 383 -0.80 -6.11 -7.05
C GLY A 383 -0.12 -7.30 -7.76
N ASP A 384 -0.87 -8.30 -8.16
CA ASP A 384 -0.34 -9.41 -8.95
C ASP A 384 0.02 -8.96 -10.36
N VAL A 385 1.21 -9.32 -10.84
CA VAL A 385 1.73 -8.88 -12.14
C VAL A 385 0.78 -9.20 -13.29
N GLU A 386 0.21 -10.42 -13.31
CA GLU A 386 -0.71 -10.85 -14.37
C GLU A 386 -1.99 -10.00 -14.36
N PHE A 387 -2.54 -9.70 -13.17
CA PHE A 387 -3.71 -8.83 -13.04
C PHE A 387 -3.42 -7.41 -13.53
N MET A 388 -2.31 -6.82 -13.07
CA MET A 388 -1.91 -5.47 -13.45
C MET A 388 -1.72 -5.35 -14.96
N GLU A 389 -1.03 -6.30 -15.59
CA GLU A 389 -0.78 -6.31 -17.04
C GLU A 389 -2.07 -6.48 -17.85
N VAL A 390 -2.99 -7.34 -17.43
CA VAL A 390 -4.29 -7.49 -18.08
C VAL A 390 -5.10 -6.21 -17.98
N TYR A 391 -5.18 -5.60 -16.79
CA TYR A 391 -5.90 -4.35 -16.59
C TYR A 391 -5.33 -3.23 -17.47
N MET A 392 -4.01 -3.02 -17.44
CA MET A 392 -3.36 -1.98 -18.24
C MET A 392 -3.45 -2.22 -19.75
N SER A 393 -3.57 -3.49 -20.18
CA SER A 393 -3.76 -3.84 -21.60
C SER A 393 -5.20 -3.64 -22.09
N THR A 394 -6.15 -3.38 -21.17
CA THR A 394 -7.56 -3.13 -21.51
C THR A 394 -7.75 -1.70 -22.01
N PRO A 395 -8.54 -1.46 -23.06
CA PRO A 395 -8.81 -0.12 -23.59
C PRO A 395 -9.34 0.83 -22.52
N TRP A 396 -8.95 2.10 -22.61
CA TRP A 396 -9.33 3.13 -21.63
C TRP A 396 -10.86 3.30 -21.52
N GLU A 397 -11.61 3.16 -22.62
CA GLU A 397 -13.07 3.28 -22.67
C GLU A 397 -13.80 2.25 -21.80
N LEU A 398 -13.18 1.09 -21.61
CA LEU A 398 -13.71 0.04 -20.72
C LEU A 398 -13.34 0.29 -19.27
N ARG A 399 -12.17 0.87 -18.98
CA ARG A 399 -11.65 1.07 -17.63
C ARG A 399 -12.25 2.27 -16.91
N VAL A 400 -12.55 3.36 -17.64
CA VAL A 400 -12.99 4.64 -17.09
C VAL A 400 -14.28 4.53 -16.26
N LYS A 401 -14.39 5.31 -15.16
CA LYS A 401 -15.60 5.43 -14.31
C LYS A 401 -16.07 4.10 -13.71
N GLU A 402 -15.19 3.29 -13.19
CA GLU A 402 -15.49 1.98 -12.59
C GLU A 402 -16.16 0.97 -13.56
N LYS A 403 -16.23 1.29 -14.86
CA LYS A 403 -17.02 0.52 -15.81
C LYS A 403 -16.57 -0.93 -15.88
N LEU A 404 -15.28 -1.17 -16.02
CA LEU A 404 -14.72 -2.53 -16.10
C LEU A 404 -14.99 -3.33 -14.82
N LEU A 405 -14.74 -2.75 -13.65
CA LEU A 405 -14.93 -3.42 -12.36
C LEU A 405 -16.41 -3.78 -12.11
N CYS A 406 -17.32 -2.83 -12.39
CA CYS A 406 -18.76 -3.09 -12.24
C CYS A 406 -19.24 -4.18 -13.21
N ARG A 407 -18.81 -4.13 -14.48
CA ARG A 407 -19.15 -5.15 -15.47
C ARG A 407 -18.61 -6.53 -15.11
N TRP A 408 -17.34 -6.57 -14.69
CA TRP A 408 -16.72 -7.79 -14.19
C TRP A 408 -17.50 -8.38 -13.02
N MET A 409 -17.84 -7.57 -12.01
CA MET A 409 -18.63 -8.04 -10.87
C MET A 409 -20.01 -8.55 -11.27
N VAL A 410 -20.73 -7.83 -12.15
CA VAL A 410 -22.06 -8.25 -12.64
C VAL A 410 -21.98 -9.58 -13.38
N MET A 411 -20.96 -9.79 -14.20
CA MET A 411 -20.80 -11.00 -15.00
C MET A 411 -20.36 -12.22 -14.18
N LYS A 412 -19.41 -12.02 -13.26
CA LYS A 412 -18.77 -13.14 -12.55
C LYS A 412 -19.30 -13.38 -11.14
N TYR A 413 -19.77 -12.33 -10.46
CA TYR A 413 -20.21 -12.35 -9.08
C TYR A 413 -21.54 -11.60 -8.92
N PRO A 414 -22.64 -12.06 -9.59
CA PRO A 414 -23.91 -11.33 -9.64
C PRO A 414 -24.53 -11.10 -8.27
N GLU A 415 -24.29 -11.96 -7.30
CA GLU A 415 -24.75 -11.79 -5.91
C GLU A 415 -24.01 -10.64 -5.24
N ALA A 416 -22.69 -10.53 -5.41
CA ALA A 416 -21.88 -9.41 -4.94
C ALA A 416 -22.35 -8.07 -5.56
N ALA A 417 -22.74 -8.11 -6.84
CA ALA A 417 -23.19 -6.92 -7.59
C ALA A 417 -24.53 -6.36 -7.11
N ARG A 418 -25.32 -7.11 -6.32
CA ARG A 418 -26.59 -6.66 -5.73
C ARG A 418 -26.43 -5.97 -4.39
N ILE A 419 -25.26 -6.07 -3.76
CA ILE A 419 -24.97 -5.41 -2.49
C ILE A 419 -24.52 -3.98 -2.77
N PRO A 420 -25.12 -2.95 -2.12
CA PRO A 420 -24.77 -1.56 -2.39
C PRO A 420 -23.36 -1.19 -1.89
N TYR A 421 -22.78 -0.15 -2.44
CA TYR A 421 -21.60 0.50 -1.89
C TYR A 421 -21.93 1.25 -0.59
N ALA A 422 -21.07 1.16 0.41
CA ALA A 422 -21.24 1.95 1.64
C ALA A 422 -21.23 3.44 1.35
N ALA A 423 -20.32 3.88 0.50
CA ALA A 423 -20.15 5.27 0.13
C ALA A 423 -21.36 5.83 -0.62
N THR A 424 -21.93 5.15 -1.60
CA THR A 424 -22.99 5.67 -2.48
C THR A 424 -24.38 5.14 -2.16
N GLY A 425 -24.52 3.95 -1.60
CA GLY A 425 -25.78 3.25 -1.44
C GLY A 425 -26.37 2.74 -2.77
N ILE A 426 -25.54 2.70 -3.83
CA ILE A 426 -25.90 2.24 -5.16
C ILE A 426 -25.20 0.89 -5.38
N THR A 427 -25.87 -0.03 -6.05
CA THR A 427 -25.27 -1.33 -6.37
C THR A 427 -24.46 -1.26 -7.66
N PRO A 428 -23.40 -2.07 -7.81
CA PRO A 428 -22.68 -2.21 -9.08
C PRO A 428 -23.61 -2.53 -10.26
N ALA A 429 -24.67 -3.29 -10.05
CA ALA A 429 -25.66 -3.61 -11.07
C ALA A 429 -26.49 -2.39 -11.51
N GLU A 430 -26.69 -1.41 -10.64
CA GLU A 430 -27.43 -0.17 -10.95
C GLU A 430 -26.55 0.96 -11.48
N GLU A 431 -25.22 0.85 -11.39
CA GLU A 431 -24.26 1.93 -11.60
C GLU A 431 -24.49 2.70 -12.92
N PHE A 432 -24.77 2.00 -14.01
CA PHE A 432 -24.95 2.59 -15.34
C PHE A 432 -26.42 2.74 -15.73
N THR A 433 -27.37 2.42 -14.85
CA THR A 433 -28.81 2.58 -15.09
C THR A 433 -29.24 4.04 -14.85
N PHE A 434 -30.39 4.42 -15.43
CA PHE A 434 -31.02 5.72 -15.16
C PHE A 434 -31.31 5.90 -13.67
N LEU A 435 -31.77 4.87 -12.99
CA LEU A 435 -32.06 4.87 -11.55
C LEU A 435 -30.80 5.10 -10.72
N GLY A 436 -29.69 4.43 -11.04
CA GLY A 436 -28.41 4.62 -10.37
C GLY A 436 -27.88 6.04 -10.52
N ARG A 437 -27.94 6.61 -11.75
CA ARG A 437 -27.54 8.00 -12.01
C ARG A 437 -28.39 8.99 -11.20
N SER A 438 -29.71 8.79 -11.13
CA SER A 438 -30.61 9.62 -10.35
C SER A 438 -30.30 9.54 -8.86
N LYS A 439 -30.03 8.34 -8.31
CA LYS A 439 -29.60 8.14 -6.92
C LYS A 439 -28.26 8.86 -6.63
N LYS A 440 -27.28 8.77 -7.54
CA LYS A 440 -26.01 9.50 -7.40
C LYS A 440 -26.22 11.01 -7.33
N MET A 441 -27.04 11.56 -8.20
CA MET A 441 -27.32 12.99 -8.23
C MET A 441 -28.02 13.47 -6.94
N ILE A 442 -29.03 12.77 -6.46
CA ILE A 442 -29.72 13.09 -5.19
C ILE A 442 -28.72 13.07 -4.04
N LYS A 443 -27.85 12.07 -4.00
CA LYS A 443 -26.85 11.97 -2.95
C LYS A 443 -25.84 13.10 -3.01
N PHE A 444 -25.33 13.44 -4.18
CA PHE A 444 -24.40 14.56 -4.36
C PHE A 444 -25.02 15.87 -3.85
N ILE A 445 -26.28 16.13 -4.19
CA ILE A 445 -27.04 17.30 -3.67
C ILE A 445 -27.12 17.27 -2.14
N ASN A 446 -27.47 16.11 -1.55
CA ASN A 446 -27.54 15.97 -0.11
C ASN A 446 -26.17 16.18 0.57
N GLN A 447 -25.09 15.64 0.01
CA GLN A 447 -23.74 15.84 0.55
C GLN A 447 -23.34 17.32 0.50
N GLU A 448 -23.66 18.01 -0.59
CA GLU A 448 -23.38 19.43 -0.73
C GLU A 448 -24.16 20.29 0.26
N ILE A 449 -25.46 20.00 0.46
CA ILE A 449 -26.29 20.66 1.47
C ILE A 449 -25.69 20.45 2.87
N HIS A 450 -25.30 19.24 3.21
CA HIS A 450 -24.71 18.94 4.51
C HIS A 450 -23.35 19.62 4.70
N ARG A 451 -22.53 19.71 3.64
CA ARG A 451 -21.25 20.44 3.65
C ARG A 451 -21.49 21.92 3.94
N GLN A 452 -22.45 22.55 3.28
CA GLN A 452 -22.79 23.97 3.47
C GLN A 452 -23.36 24.25 4.86
N LEU A 453 -24.13 23.31 5.43
CA LEU A 453 -24.70 23.44 6.77
C LEU A 453 -23.73 22.99 7.88
N HIS A 454 -22.51 22.65 7.58
CA HIS A 454 -21.50 22.11 8.53
C HIS A 454 -22.04 20.95 9.40
N ILE A 455 -22.94 20.13 8.85
CA ILE A 455 -23.47 18.96 9.55
C ILE A 455 -22.42 17.87 9.54
N MET A 456 -21.87 17.58 10.71
CA MET A 456 -20.91 16.48 10.85
C MET A 456 -21.62 15.11 10.79
N HIS A 457 -21.23 14.29 9.83
CA HIS A 457 -21.77 12.95 9.66
C HIS A 457 -21.00 11.93 10.51
N ARG A 458 -21.64 11.42 11.54
CA ARG A 458 -21.14 10.34 12.39
C ARG A 458 -20.98 8.99 11.65
N GLY A 459 -21.71 8.74 10.58
CA GLY A 459 -22.00 7.38 10.15
C GLY A 459 -21.47 6.97 8.76
N TYR A 460 -20.73 7.84 8.05
CA TYR A 460 -20.35 7.56 6.66
C TYR A 460 -18.84 7.41 6.44
N LEU A 461 -18.02 7.78 7.42
CA LEU A 461 -16.58 7.69 7.33
C LEU A 461 -16.08 6.55 8.23
N MET A 462 -15.12 5.77 7.72
CA MET A 462 -14.42 4.76 8.48
C MET A 462 -13.68 5.38 9.68
N ASN A 463 -13.00 6.49 9.45
CA ASN A 463 -12.19 7.23 10.42
C ASN A 463 -12.64 8.69 10.50
N PRO A 464 -13.71 9.02 11.26
CA PRO A 464 -14.20 10.39 11.40
C PRO A 464 -13.39 11.19 12.43
N PHE A 465 -12.14 11.54 12.13
CA PHE A 465 -11.17 12.18 13.04
C PHE A 465 -11.73 13.45 13.69
N GLU A 466 -12.33 14.35 12.90
CA GLU A 466 -12.92 15.59 13.43
C GLU A 466 -14.07 15.33 14.42
N TYR A 467 -14.87 14.30 14.14
CA TYR A 467 -15.95 13.89 15.04
C TYR A 467 -15.39 13.35 16.35
N TRP A 468 -14.36 12.50 16.32
CA TRP A 468 -13.72 11.96 17.54
C TRP A 468 -13.13 13.08 18.39
N CYS A 469 -12.41 14.03 17.79
CA CYS A 469 -11.83 15.17 18.51
C CYS A 469 -12.88 16.08 19.11
N LYS A 470 -14.06 16.27 18.44
CA LYS A 470 -15.17 17.03 19.01
C LYS A 470 -15.81 16.32 20.21
N GLN A 471 -15.92 14.99 20.16
CA GLN A 471 -16.47 14.21 21.28
C GLN A 471 -15.49 14.06 22.44
N ARG A 472 -14.20 14.09 22.15
CA ARG A 472 -13.09 13.85 23.06
C ARG A 472 -12.00 14.90 22.86
N PRO A 473 -12.18 16.11 23.44
CA PRO A 473 -11.21 17.21 23.32
C PRO A 473 -9.80 16.83 23.78
N GLU A 474 -9.67 15.86 24.69
CA GLU A 474 -8.38 15.35 25.16
C GLU A 474 -7.49 14.78 24.06
N ILE A 475 -8.05 14.43 22.87
CA ILE A 475 -7.27 14.02 21.72
C ILE A 475 -6.47 15.22 21.18
N LEU A 476 -7.10 16.39 21.06
CA LEU A 476 -6.42 17.61 20.60
C LEU A 476 -5.40 18.09 21.64
N GLU A 477 -5.72 17.99 22.92
CA GLU A 477 -4.78 18.29 24.00
C GLU A 477 -3.54 17.40 23.93
N PHE A 478 -3.72 16.09 23.69
CA PHE A 478 -2.64 15.17 23.46
C PHE A 478 -1.79 15.55 22.25
N MET A 479 -2.41 15.86 21.11
CA MET A 479 -1.69 16.24 19.90
C MET A 479 -0.86 17.53 20.13
N GLN A 480 -1.45 18.53 20.80
CA GLN A 480 -0.75 19.76 21.13
C GLN A 480 0.39 19.53 22.11
N LYS A 481 0.19 18.71 23.14
CA LYS A 481 1.24 18.32 24.09
C LYS A 481 2.40 17.63 23.39
N TYR A 482 2.11 16.62 22.55
CA TYR A 482 3.12 15.92 21.77
C TYR A 482 3.94 16.87 20.90
N TYR A 483 3.28 17.82 20.23
CA TYR A 483 3.95 18.87 19.47
C TYR A 483 4.87 19.73 20.34
N MET A 484 4.38 20.25 21.46
CA MET A 484 5.18 21.12 22.36
C MET A 484 6.42 20.41 22.92
N GLU A 485 6.32 19.10 23.20
CA GLU A 485 7.44 18.30 23.69
C GLU A 485 8.50 17.98 22.64
N ASN A 486 8.15 18.04 21.34
CA ASN A 486 9.02 17.57 20.27
C ASN A 486 9.39 18.64 19.22
N LYS A 487 8.75 19.81 19.21
CA LYS A 487 8.92 20.84 18.16
C LYS A 487 10.35 21.33 17.96
N GLU A 488 11.18 21.33 19.00
CA GLU A 488 12.57 21.77 18.95
C GLU A 488 13.51 20.77 18.24
N ARG A 489 13.00 19.58 17.83
CA ARG A 489 13.76 18.60 17.03
C ARG A 489 13.87 19.02 15.57
N ALA A 490 12.91 19.79 15.08
CA ALA A 490 12.89 20.33 13.73
C ALA A 490 13.43 21.76 13.72
N ASP A 491 14.07 22.12 12.63
CA ASP A 491 14.62 23.46 12.40
C ASP A 491 14.16 24.05 11.05
N GLY A 492 14.50 25.30 10.83
CA GLY A 492 14.37 25.99 9.56
C GLY A 492 12.97 25.94 8.94
N ARG A 493 12.91 25.47 7.68
CA ARG A 493 11.66 25.41 6.90
C ARG A 493 10.69 24.38 7.42
N ILE A 494 11.17 23.26 7.94
CA ILE A 494 10.31 22.22 8.48
C ILE A 494 9.60 22.76 9.72
N GLN A 495 10.30 23.40 10.66
CA GLN A 495 9.70 23.98 11.85
C GLN A 495 8.57 24.97 11.50
N SER A 496 8.81 25.87 10.53
CA SER A 496 7.80 26.83 10.08
C SER A 496 6.54 26.16 9.51
N LYS A 497 6.69 25.04 8.79
CA LYS A 497 5.56 24.25 8.28
C LYS A 497 4.79 23.56 9.44
N LEU A 498 5.50 23.02 10.42
CA LEU A 498 4.89 22.40 11.60
C LEU A 498 4.06 23.41 12.41
N GLU A 499 4.55 24.63 12.59
CA GLU A 499 3.81 25.71 13.26
C GLU A 499 2.51 26.05 12.55
N LEU A 500 2.51 26.07 11.21
CA LEU A 500 1.28 26.29 10.42
C LEU A 500 0.27 25.16 10.61
N LEU A 501 0.74 23.91 10.61
CA LEU A 501 -0.13 22.74 10.74
C LEU A 501 -0.70 22.56 12.16
N MET A 502 -0.09 23.13 13.18
CA MET A 502 -0.53 22.99 14.58
C MET A 502 -1.39 24.13 15.10
N LYS A 503 -1.84 25.06 14.24
CA LYS A 503 -2.80 26.10 14.62
C LYS A 503 -4.16 25.49 15.01
N ASP A 504 -4.90 26.20 15.86
CA ASP A 504 -6.17 25.71 16.43
C ASP A 504 -7.21 25.34 15.38
N ASP A 505 -7.33 26.15 14.32
CA ASP A 505 -8.29 25.99 13.22
C ASP A 505 -7.86 24.98 12.15
N THR A 506 -6.70 24.36 12.31
CA THR A 506 -6.16 23.38 11.36
C THR A 506 -6.88 22.03 11.51
N PRO A 507 -7.25 21.36 10.40
CA PRO A 507 -7.83 20.02 10.42
C PRO A 507 -6.96 18.99 11.17
N VAL A 508 -7.60 17.99 11.78
CA VAL A 508 -6.92 16.96 12.57
C VAL A 508 -5.92 16.17 11.75
N GLN A 509 -6.23 15.90 10.48
CA GLN A 509 -5.31 15.19 9.58
C GLN A 509 -4.04 15.99 9.29
N ASP A 510 -4.15 17.30 9.12
CA ASP A 510 -2.99 18.19 8.95
C ASP A 510 -2.12 18.23 10.22
N LYS A 511 -2.73 18.23 11.42
CA LYS A 511 -2.01 18.08 12.69
C LYS A 511 -1.29 16.72 12.76
N ALA A 512 -1.92 15.65 12.29
CA ALA A 512 -1.31 14.33 12.26
C ALA A 512 -0.09 14.23 11.34
N LEU A 513 -0.05 14.99 10.23
CA LEU A 513 1.15 15.13 9.39
C LEU A 513 2.31 15.73 10.18
N ALA A 514 2.04 16.80 10.95
CA ALA A 514 3.06 17.42 11.81
C ALA A 514 3.61 16.42 12.84
N LEU A 515 2.75 15.67 13.52
CA LEU A 515 3.17 14.68 14.50
C LEU A 515 3.96 13.54 13.86
N THR A 516 3.59 13.13 12.63
CA THR A 516 4.33 12.11 11.88
C THR A 516 5.79 12.54 11.67
N VAL A 517 6.00 13.76 11.21
CA VAL A 517 7.34 14.29 10.95
C VAL A 517 8.13 14.47 12.25
N LEU A 518 7.51 14.94 13.33
CA LEU A 518 8.19 15.06 14.64
C LEU A 518 8.60 13.68 15.19
N SER A 519 7.73 12.68 15.06
CA SER A 519 8.09 11.31 15.43
C SER A 519 9.19 10.76 14.54
N TYR A 520 9.22 11.11 13.26
CA TYR A 520 10.31 10.73 12.35
C TYR A 520 11.67 11.25 12.83
N TYR A 521 11.76 12.51 13.24
CA TYR A 521 12.97 13.05 13.87
C TYR A 521 13.40 12.21 15.06
N LYS A 522 12.46 11.98 15.98
CA LYS A 522 12.70 11.23 17.23
C LYS A 522 13.17 9.80 16.98
N GLN A 523 12.62 9.11 15.97
CA GLN A 523 12.88 7.68 15.73
C GLN A 523 14.13 7.44 14.87
N PHE A 524 14.42 8.30 13.91
CA PHE A 524 15.40 7.99 12.87
C PHE A 524 16.53 9.02 12.74
N LEU A 525 16.44 10.19 13.36
CA LEU A 525 17.42 11.26 13.24
C LEU A 525 18.17 11.54 14.56
N ASP A 526 17.55 11.36 15.71
CA ASP A 526 18.20 11.54 17.04
C ASP A 526 19.14 10.33 17.42
#